data_f229b11d3641f6ea79ae0584df281b86
#
_entry.id   f229b11d3641f6ea79ae0584df281b86
#
_cell.length_a   1.000
_cell.length_b   1.000
_cell.length_c   1.000
_cell.angle_alpha   90.00
_cell.angle_beta   90.00
_cell.angle_gamma   90.00
#
_symmetry.space_group_name_H-M   'P 1'
#
loop_
_entity.id
_entity.type
_entity.pdbx_description
1 polymer ?
#
loop_
_entity_poly.entity_id
_entity_poly.type
_entity_poly.pdbx_seq_one_letter_code
_entity_poly.pdbx_strand_id
1 'polypeptide(L)'
;MNNIIKFIKSLFFLEIFKGLSITGKKLYKKPITIQYPEEKTPQSTRFRGLHALRKYPNGEERCIGCKLCEAVCPALAITIDTEERADDNTRRTTKYDIDLFKCIYCGFCEEACPVDAIIETSIFEYHFENRNDGIMNKIDLLKIGDLYEQQELKDRNANDL
;
A
#
# COMPACT_ATOMS: atom_id res chain seq x y z
N MET A 1 -36.67 42.89 24.38
CA MET A 1 -36.28 41.98 25.45
C MET A 1 -35.23 40.94 24.99
N ASN A 2 -35.34 40.32 23.79
CA ASN A 2 -34.37 39.34 23.29
C ASN A 2 -32.92 39.86 23.05
N ASN A 3 -32.76 41.12 22.66
CA ASN A 3 -31.43 41.67 22.36
C ASN A 3 -30.61 41.97 23.62
N ILE A 4 -31.24 42.36 24.70
CA ILE A 4 -30.58 42.61 25.99
C ILE A 4 -30.08 41.29 26.59
N ILE A 5 -30.90 40.24 26.50
CA ILE A 5 -30.53 38.90 26.97
C ILE A 5 -29.35 38.33 26.16
N LYS A 6 -29.33 38.54 24.85
CA LYS A 6 -28.19 38.15 23.99
C LYS A 6 -26.93 38.93 24.35
N PHE A 7 -27.04 40.25 24.60
CA PHE A 7 -25.92 41.06 25.00
C PHE A 7 -25.33 40.62 26.36
N ILE A 8 -26.19 40.36 27.35
CA ILE A 8 -25.75 39.84 28.67
C ILE A 8 -25.07 38.51 28.53
N LYS A 9 -25.62 37.55 27.73
CA LYS A 9 -25.01 36.26 27.48
C LYS A 9 -23.66 36.37 26.77
N SER A 10 -23.51 37.31 25.85
CA SER A 10 -22.22 37.62 25.18
C SER A 10 -21.21 38.22 26.13
N LEU A 11 -21.63 39.10 27.02
CA LEU A 11 -20.74 39.70 28.03
C LEU A 11 -20.16 38.70 29.03
N PHE A 12 -20.94 37.67 29.39
CA PHE A 12 -20.51 36.61 30.31
C PHE A 12 -19.84 35.43 29.60
N PHE A 13 -19.58 35.51 28.27
CA PHE A 13 -18.91 34.47 27.50
C PHE A 13 -19.52 33.06 27.64
N LEU A 14 -20.83 32.97 27.91
CA LEU A 14 -21.49 31.71 28.18
C LEU A 14 -21.34 30.67 27.05
N GLU A 15 -21.21 31.14 25.81
CA GLU A 15 -20.98 30.29 24.65
C GLU A 15 -19.57 29.65 24.67
N ILE A 16 -18.57 30.40 25.16
CA ILE A 16 -17.20 29.91 25.35
C ILE A 16 -17.17 28.84 26.44
N PHE A 17 -17.85 29.05 27.56
CA PHE A 17 -17.96 28.04 28.62
C PHE A 17 -18.66 26.78 28.15
N LYS A 18 -19.69 26.89 27.30
CA LYS A 18 -20.33 25.71 26.67
C LYS A 18 -19.35 24.95 25.78
N GLY A 19 -18.63 25.67 24.91
CA GLY A 19 -17.57 25.08 24.07
C GLY A 19 -16.49 24.39 24.90
N LEU A 20 -16.00 25.05 25.94
CA LEU A 20 -15.01 24.50 26.85
C LEU A 20 -15.53 23.25 27.60
N SER A 21 -16.81 23.23 27.96
CA SER A 21 -17.44 22.04 28.57
C SER A 21 -17.47 20.84 27.61
N ILE A 22 -17.70 21.06 26.30
CA ILE A 22 -17.70 20.01 25.30
C ILE A 22 -16.30 19.43 25.11
N THR A 23 -15.30 20.26 25.00
CA THR A 23 -13.90 19.83 24.87
C THR A 23 -13.39 19.20 26.16
N GLY A 24 -13.71 19.75 27.32
CA GLY A 24 -13.36 19.20 28.63
C GLY A 24 -13.92 17.81 28.89
N LYS A 25 -15.14 17.52 28.42
CA LYS A 25 -15.71 16.16 28.49
C LYS A 25 -14.92 15.14 27.68
N LYS A 26 -14.22 15.57 26.63
CA LYS A 26 -13.41 14.67 25.79
C LYS A 26 -12.11 14.26 26.51
N LEU A 27 -11.63 15.06 27.45
CA LEU A 27 -10.43 14.75 28.23
C LEU A 27 -10.58 13.45 29.05
N TYR A 28 -11.81 13.17 29.52
CA TYR A 28 -12.12 11.99 30.35
C TYR A 28 -12.66 10.81 29.54
N LYS A 29 -12.84 10.96 28.22
CA LYS A 29 -13.28 9.84 27.37
C LYS A 29 -12.08 9.02 26.91
N LYS A 30 -12.28 7.70 26.80
CA LYS A 30 -11.29 6.82 26.18
C LYS A 30 -10.96 7.33 24.77
N PRO A 31 -9.69 7.51 24.42
CA PRO A 31 -9.29 7.92 23.08
C PRO A 31 -9.71 6.89 22.03
N ILE A 32 -10.09 7.37 20.85
CA ILE A 32 -10.47 6.50 19.71
C ILE A 32 -9.22 6.23 18.84
N THR A 33 -8.16 6.99 19.05
CA THR A 33 -6.89 6.89 18.32
C THR A 33 -6.24 5.53 18.58
N ILE A 34 -5.82 4.88 17.50
CA ILE A 34 -4.98 3.69 17.56
C ILE A 34 -3.56 4.13 17.83
N GLN A 35 -2.90 3.52 18.80
CA GLN A 35 -1.54 3.86 19.23
C GLN A 35 -0.54 3.12 18.34
N TYR A 36 -0.35 3.62 17.11
CA TYR A 36 0.69 3.10 16.25
C TYR A 36 2.08 3.53 16.78
N PRO A 37 3.13 2.67 16.80
CA PRO A 37 3.18 1.32 16.18
C PRO A 37 2.78 0.16 17.11
N GLU A 38 2.44 0.42 18.38
CA GLU A 38 2.10 -0.62 19.37
C GLU A 38 0.78 -1.32 19.01
N GLU A 39 -0.17 -0.54 18.50
CA GLU A 39 -1.44 -1.05 17.98
C GLU A 39 -1.51 -0.80 16.47
N LYS A 40 -1.72 -1.86 15.68
CA LYS A 40 -1.88 -1.76 14.23
C LYS A 40 -3.34 -1.89 13.84
N THR A 41 -3.77 -1.07 12.88
CA THR A 41 -5.10 -1.20 12.27
C THR A 41 -5.16 -2.45 11.41
N PRO A 42 -6.18 -3.30 11.55
CA PRO A 42 -6.37 -4.44 10.66
C PRO A 42 -6.55 -3.94 9.23
N GLN A 43 -5.77 -4.49 8.31
CA GLN A 43 -5.83 -4.11 6.90
C GLN A 43 -7.00 -4.81 6.20
N SER A 44 -7.57 -4.12 5.22
CA SER A 44 -8.56 -4.70 4.33
C SER A 44 -7.90 -5.74 3.42
N THR A 45 -8.64 -6.78 3.03
CA THR A 45 -8.19 -7.75 2.01
C THR A 45 -7.95 -7.12 0.63
N ARG A 46 -8.43 -5.90 0.42
CA ARG A 46 -8.22 -5.11 -0.80
C ARG A 46 -7.17 -4.02 -0.61
N PHE A 47 -6.34 -4.14 0.42
CA PHE A 47 -5.27 -3.17 0.64
C PHE A 47 -4.21 -3.28 -0.46
N ARG A 48 -3.76 -2.15 -0.95
CA ARG A 48 -2.78 -2.04 -2.03
C ARG A 48 -1.50 -1.41 -1.47
N GLY A 49 -0.55 -2.26 -1.12
CA GLY A 49 0.75 -1.83 -0.62
C GLY A 49 1.87 -2.07 -1.63
N LEU A 50 3.05 -2.40 -1.11
CA LEU A 50 4.26 -2.56 -1.93
C LEU A 50 4.09 -3.66 -2.97
N HIS A 51 4.58 -3.41 -4.19
CA HIS A 51 4.53 -4.36 -5.29
C HIS A 51 5.47 -5.53 -5.07
N ALA A 52 5.08 -6.70 -5.57
CA ALA A 52 5.90 -7.90 -5.57
C ALA A 52 5.77 -8.66 -6.89
N LEU A 53 6.84 -9.33 -7.31
CA LEU A 53 6.83 -10.27 -8.43
C LEU A 53 6.82 -11.69 -7.91
N ARG A 54 5.92 -12.51 -8.45
CA ARG A 54 5.70 -13.90 -8.03
C ARG A 54 6.48 -14.89 -8.89
N LYS A 55 6.79 -16.03 -8.27
CA LYS A 55 7.35 -17.21 -8.93
C LYS A 55 6.36 -18.37 -8.93
N TYR A 56 6.59 -19.33 -9.80
CA TYR A 56 5.93 -20.63 -9.72
C TYR A 56 6.57 -21.49 -8.62
N PRO A 57 5.91 -22.56 -8.13
CA PRO A 57 6.46 -23.46 -7.13
C PRO A 57 7.78 -24.13 -7.55
N ASN A 58 8.05 -24.22 -8.85
CA ASN A 58 9.31 -24.71 -9.41
C ASN A 58 10.45 -23.67 -9.36
N GLY A 59 10.19 -22.46 -8.82
CA GLY A 59 11.16 -21.36 -8.73
C GLY A 59 11.26 -20.49 -9.97
N GLU A 60 10.55 -20.81 -11.06
CA GLU A 60 10.55 -20.02 -12.29
C GLU A 60 9.71 -18.74 -12.12
N GLU A 61 10.16 -17.65 -12.73
CA GLU A 61 9.42 -16.39 -12.73
C GLU A 61 8.11 -16.52 -13.51
N ARG A 62 7.00 -16.01 -12.97
CA ARG A 62 5.72 -15.99 -13.68
C ARG A 62 5.67 -14.98 -14.81
N CYS A 63 6.47 -13.90 -14.73
CA CYS A 63 6.44 -12.82 -15.70
C CYS A 63 6.92 -13.28 -17.07
N ILE A 64 6.03 -13.16 -18.07
CA ILE A 64 6.28 -13.50 -19.48
C ILE A 64 6.70 -12.31 -20.34
N GLY A 65 6.88 -11.13 -19.74
CA GLY A 65 7.31 -9.92 -20.46
C GLY A 65 6.28 -9.38 -21.46
N CYS A 66 4.98 -9.54 -21.21
CA CYS A 66 3.93 -9.05 -22.11
C CYS A 66 3.76 -7.53 -22.15
N LYS A 67 4.33 -6.79 -21.18
CA LYS A 67 4.28 -5.33 -21.01
C LYS A 67 2.90 -4.71 -20.81
N LEU A 68 1.87 -5.51 -20.52
CA LEU A 68 0.52 -4.98 -20.28
C LEU A 68 0.47 -4.08 -19.04
N CYS A 69 1.18 -4.45 -17.96
CA CYS A 69 1.26 -3.64 -16.74
C CYS A 69 1.97 -2.29 -16.97
N GLU A 70 2.97 -2.22 -17.86
CA GLU A 70 3.60 -0.97 -18.28
C GLU A 70 2.61 -0.10 -19.07
N ALA A 71 1.89 -0.71 -20.03
CA ALA A 71 0.96 -0.01 -20.91
C ALA A 71 -0.27 0.55 -20.16
N VAL A 72 -0.78 -0.16 -19.13
CA VAL A 72 -1.97 0.25 -18.36
C VAL A 72 -1.63 1.23 -17.25
N CYS A 73 -0.36 1.43 -16.90
CA CYS A 73 0.04 2.27 -15.78
C CYS A 73 -0.25 3.77 -16.03
N PRO A 74 -1.20 4.38 -15.31
CA PRO A 74 -1.57 5.78 -15.54
C PRO A 74 -0.48 6.76 -15.13
N ALA A 75 0.40 6.33 -14.21
CA ALA A 75 1.50 7.15 -13.69
C ALA A 75 2.82 6.92 -14.46
N LEU A 76 2.85 6.02 -15.46
CA LEU A 76 4.06 5.63 -16.18
C LEU A 76 5.21 5.27 -15.23
N ALA A 77 4.89 4.55 -14.17
CA ALA A 77 5.82 4.19 -13.11
C ALA A 77 6.59 2.89 -13.40
N ILE A 78 6.12 2.08 -14.35
CA ILE A 78 6.69 0.77 -14.67
C ILE A 78 7.49 0.86 -15.96
N THR A 79 8.68 0.27 -15.97
CA THR A 79 9.55 0.15 -17.15
C THR A 79 10.02 -1.28 -17.30
N ILE A 80 9.81 -1.89 -18.48
CA ILE A 80 10.08 -3.30 -18.73
C ILE A 80 10.91 -3.45 -19.99
N ASP A 81 12.07 -4.12 -19.87
CA ASP A 81 12.83 -4.62 -21.01
C ASP A 81 12.73 -6.13 -21.11
N THR A 82 12.67 -6.64 -22.34
CA THR A 82 12.44 -8.07 -22.60
C THR A 82 13.38 -8.58 -23.68
N GLU A 83 13.85 -9.82 -23.50
CA GLU A 83 14.66 -10.54 -24.46
C GLU A 83 14.11 -11.93 -24.72
N GLU A 84 14.48 -12.54 -25.84
CA GLU A 84 14.23 -13.95 -26.14
C GLU A 84 15.24 -14.82 -25.37
N ARG A 85 14.75 -15.89 -24.75
CA ARG A 85 15.62 -16.92 -24.16
C ARG A 85 16.20 -17.79 -25.26
N ALA A 86 17.48 -18.11 -25.12
CA ALA A 86 18.19 -18.98 -26.06
C ALA A 86 17.73 -20.45 -26.02
N ASP A 87 17.12 -20.88 -24.93
CA ASP A 87 16.75 -22.28 -24.64
C ASP A 87 15.44 -22.69 -25.30
N ASP A 88 14.41 -21.83 -25.27
CA ASP A 88 13.05 -22.16 -25.68
C ASP A 88 12.39 -21.09 -26.58
N ASN A 89 13.15 -20.07 -26.96
CA ASN A 89 12.70 -18.90 -27.73
C ASN A 89 11.49 -18.17 -27.09
N THR A 90 11.24 -18.37 -25.80
CA THR A 90 10.20 -17.63 -25.08
C THR A 90 10.70 -16.26 -24.67
N ARG A 91 9.75 -15.31 -24.56
CA ARG A 91 10.07 -13.97 -24.09
C ARG A 91 10.20 -13.97 -22.56
N ARG A 92 11.25 -13.31 -22.06
CA ARG A 92 11.46 -13.08 -20.62
C ARG A 92 11.83 -11.63 -20.35
N THR A 93 11.51 -11.16 -19.15
CA THR A 93 11.92 -9.85 -18.69
C THR A 93 13.38 -9.86 -18.26
N THR A 94 14.19 -9.00 -18.84
CA THR A 94 15.56 -8.72 -18.38
C THR A 94 15.58 -7.63 -17.34
N LYS A 95 14.74 -6.61 -17.52
CA LYS A 95 14.57 -5.48 -16.62
C LYS A 95 13.09 -5.29 -16.28
N TYR A 96 12.81 -5.06 -15.01
CA TYR A 96 11.49 -4.72 -14.50
C TYR A 96 11.67 -3.74 -13.35
N ASP A 97 11.42 -2.47 -13.62
CA ASP A 97 11.59 -1.40 -12.65
C ASP A 97 10.25 -0.74 -12.36
N ILE A 98 10.00 -0.48 -11.09
CA ILE A 98 8.86 0.32 -10.62
C ILE A 98 9.37 1.53 -9.86
N ASP A 99 9.03 2.72 -10.33
CA ASP A 99 9.27 3.96 -9.61
C ASP A 99 8.15 4.20 -8.58
N LEU A 100 8.41 3.87 -7.32
CA LEU A 100 7.43 3.97 -6.23
C LEU A 100 7.02 5.42 -5.92
N PHE A 101 7.83 6.42 -6.29
CA PHE A 101 7.47 7.83 -6.12
C PHE A 101 6.52 8.34 -7.20
N LYS A 102 6.44 7.67 -8.35
CA LYS A 102 5.43 7.93 -9.37
C LYS A 102 4.18 7.09 -9.14
N CYS A 103 4.33 5.89 -8.59
CA CYS A 103 3.25 4.95 -8.41
C CYS A 103 2.15 5.52 -7.50
N ILE A 104 0.89 5.38 -7.92
CA ILE A 104 -0.29 5.80 -7.15
C ILE A 104 -1.04 4.63 -6.51
N TYR A 105 -0.47 3.42 -6.56
CA TYR A 105 -1.04 2.19 -5.97
C TYR A 105 -2.48 1.92 -6.41
N CYS A 106 -2.77 2.09 -7.71
CA CYS A 106 -4.10 1.91 -8.28
C CYS A 106 -4.50 0.45 -8.53
N GLY A 107 -3.54 -0.49 -8.56
CA GLY A 107 -3.78 -1.92 -8.79
C GLY A 107 -3.99 -2.33 -10.26
N PHE A 108 -3.99 -1.40 -11.21
CA PHE A 108 -4.23 -1.74 -12.63
C PHE A 108 -3.17 -2.68 -13.21
N CYS A 109 -1.94 -2.62 -12.73
CA CYS A 109 -0.87 -3.53 -13.13
C CYS A 109 -1.15 -4.98 -12.71
N GLU A 110 -1.72 -5.19 -11.54
CA GLU A 110 -2.14 -6.50 -11.03
C GLU A 110 -3.34 -7.02 -11.83
N GLU A 111 -4.37 -6.19 -12.00
CA GLU A 111 -5.59 -6.54 -12.75
C GLU A 111 -5.31 -6.87 -14.24
N ALA A 112 -4.32 -6.20 -14.85
CA ALA A 112 -3.96 -6.42 -16.25
C ALA A 112 -3.02 -7.61 -16.47
N CYS A 113 -2.49 -8.23 -15.42
CA CYS A 113 -1.50 -9.29 -15.54
C CYS A 113 -2.17 -10.65 -15.84
N PRO A 114 -1.94 -11.26 -17.03
CA PRO A 114 -2.64 -12.50 -17.41
C PRO A 114 -2.11 -13.74 -16.69
N VAL A 115 -0.98 -13.63 -15.97
CA VAL A 115 -0.32 -14.75 -15.30
C VAL A 115 -0.13 -14.50 -13.80
N ASP A 116 -0.77 -13.47 -13.24
CA ASP A 116 -0.64 -13.07 -11.84
C ASP A 116 0.83 -12.96 -11.38
N ALA A 117 1.68 -12.37 -12.22
CA ALA A 117 3.10 -12.23 -11.93
C ALA A 117 3.39 -11.05 -11.03
N ILE A 118 2.65 -9.93 -11.18
CA ILE A 118 2.75 -8.77 -10.32
C ILE A 118 1.53 -8.70 -9.43
N ILE A 119 1.76 -8.44 -8.14
CA ILE A 119 0.72 -8.25 -7.13
C ILE A 119 1.04 -7.04 -6.26
N GLU A 120 0.02 -6.45 -5.66
CA GLU A 120 0.15 -5.48 -4.57
C GLU A 120 -0.03 -6.21 -3.23
N THR A 121 0.98 -6.09 -2.36
CA THR A 121 1.02 -6.79 -1.07
C THR A 121 0.38 -5.97 0.05
N SER A 122 0.28 -6.53 1.25
CA SER A 122 -0.11 -5.81 2.46
C SER A 122 1.03 -5.00 3.09
N ILE A 123 2.24 -5.03 2.52
CA ILE A 123 3.41 -4.35 3.05
C ILE A 123 3.30 -2.86 2.76
N PHE A 124 3.32 -2.03 3.82
CA PHE A 124 3.30 -0.56 3.70
C PHE A 124 4.35 0.12 4.58
N GLU A 125 5.00 -0.63 5.47
CA GLU A 125 6.01 -0.11 6.39
C GLU A 125 7.38 -0.16 5.71
N TYR A 126 7.67 0.80 4.85
CA TYR A 126 8.97 0.98 4.20
C TYR A 126 9.29 2.46 4.04
N HIS A 127 10.56 2.78 3.95
CA HIS A 127 11.04 4.15 3.74
C HIS A 127 12.31 4.13 2.87
N PHE A 128 12.60 5.27 2.28
CA PHE A 128 13.79 5.46 1.45
C PHE A 128 14.50 6.75 1.86
N GLU A 129 15.81 6.70 1.97
CA GLU A 129 16.62 7.88 2.25
C GLU A 129 16.93 8.68 0.99
N ASN A 130 17.11 7.99 -0.14
CA ASN A 130 17.45 8.58 -1.42
C ASN A 130 16.37 8.31 -2.47
N ARG A 131 16.26 9.22 -3.45
CA ARG A 131 15.31 9.10 -4.54
C ARG A 131 15.47 7.79 -5.35
N ASN A 132 16.74 7.36 -5.55
CA ASN A 132 17.03 6.17 -6.34
C ASN A 132 16.63 4.86 -5.65
N ASP A 133 16.62 4.83 -4.33
CA ASP A 133 16.23 3.65 -3.54
C ASP A 133 14.74 3.32 -3.70
N GLY A 134 13.94 4.31 -4.11
CA GLY A 134 12.53 4.13 -4.42
C GLY A 134 12.26 3.60 -5.83
N ILE A 135 13.29 3.26 -6.62
CA ILE A 135 13.16 2.54 -7.88
C ILE A 135 13.41 1.07 -7.59
N MET A 136 12.33 0.32 -7.43
CA MET A 136 12.38 -1.11 -7.16
C MET A 136 12.72 -1.86 -8.45
N ASN A 137 13.84 -2.59 -8.44
CA ASN A 137 14.25 -3.41 -9.56
C ASN A 137 13.63 -4.82 -9.50
N LYS A 138 13.74 -5.57 -10.59
CA LYS A 138 13.21 -6.93 -10.73
C LYS A 138 13.63 -7.87 -9.57
N ILE A 139 14.90 -7.80 -9.17
CA ILE A 139 15.46 -8.70 -8.14
C ILE A 139 14.82 -8.42 -6.78
N ASP A 140 14.65 -7.16 -6.44
CA ASP A 140 14.05 -6.75 -5.17
C ASP A 140 12.55 -7.07 -5.13
N LEU A 141 11.84 -6.87 -6.26
CA LEU A 141 10.44 -7.26 -6.39
C LEU A 141 10.23 -8.78 -6.24
N LEU A 142 11.12 -9.60 -6.79
CA LEU A 142 11.09 -11.06 -6.62
C LEU A 142 11.38 -11.50 -5.17
N LYS A 143 12.34 -10.85 -4.49
CA LYS A 143 12.61 -11.11 -3.06
C LYS A 143 11.40 -10.80 -2.18
N ILE A 144 10.73 -9.66 -2.45
CA ILE A 144 9.51 -9.29 -1.73
C ILE A 144 8.42 -10.34 -1.98
N GLY A 145 8.27 -10.82 -3.21
CA GLY A 145 7.33 -11.90 -3.54
C GLY A 145 7.60 -13.19 -2.77
N ASP A 146 8.85 -13.63 -2.71
CA ASP A 146 9.25 -14.82 -1.98
C ASP A 146 8.95 -14.68 -0.47
N LEU A 147 9.19 -13.51 0.13
CA LEU A 147 8.91 -13.23 1.54
C LEU A 147 7.42 -13.19 1.83
N TYR A 148 6.66 -12.52 0.97
CA TYR A 148 5.21 -12.36 1.12
C TYR A 148 4.48 -13.70 1.01
N GLU A 149 4.81 -14.54 0.03
CA GLU A 149 4.21 -15.86 -0.12
C GLU A 149 4.52 -16.79 1.06
N GLN A 150 5.73 -16.71 1.62
CA GLN A 150 6.08 -17.46 2.84
C GLN A 150 5.27 -17.01 4.06
N GLN A 151 4.99 -15.72 4.18
CA GLN A 151 4.20 -15.17 5.28
C GLN A 151 2.72 -15.56 5.14
N GLU A 152 2.15 -15.44 3.96
CA GLU A 152 0.78 -15.88 3.70
C GLU A 152 0.57 -17.39 3.97
N LEU A 153 1.53 -18.22 3.62
CA LEU A 153 1.49 -19.67 3.94
C LEU A 153 1.49 -19.91 5.45
N LYS A 154 2.29 -19.17 6.22
CA LYS A 154 2.30 -19.26 7.68
C LYS A 154 0.98 -18.83 8.29
N ASP A 155 0.41 -17.71 7.81
CA ASP A 155 -0.84 -17.17 8.32
C ASP A 155 -2.04 -18.08 8.01
N ARG A 156 -2.07 -18.71 6.83
CA ARG A 156 -3.08 -19.74 6.51
C ARG A 156 -2.97 -20.94 7.45
N ASN A 157 -1.77 -21.48 7.63
CA ASN A 157 -1.55 -22.64 8.53
C ASN A 157 -1.89 -22.31 9.99
N ALA A 158 -1.74 -21.06 10.42
CA ALA A 158 -2.10 -20.61 11.77
C ALA A 158 -3.63 -20.46 11.95
N ASN A 159 -4.37 -20.16 10.88
CA ASN A 159 -5.83 -20.01 10.92
C ASN A 159 -6.58 -21.35 10.75
N ASP A 160 -5.89 -22.41 10.29
CA ASP A 160 -6.44 -23.76 10.11
C ASP A 160 -6.28 -24.63 11.37
N LEU A 161 -5.71 -24.10 12.45
CA LEU A 161 -5.55 -24.72 13.78
C LEU A 161 -6.48 -24.13 14.81
#